data_4b18df74a743c441bfc91fead80db6fc
#
_entry.id   4b18df74a743c441bfc91fead80db6fc
#
_cell.length_a   1.000
_cell.length_b   1.000
_cell.length_c   1.000
_cell.angle_alpha   90.00
_cell.angle_beta   90.00
_cell.angle_gamma   90.00
#
_symmetry.space_group_name_H-M   'P 1'
#
loop_
_entity.id
_entity.type
_entity.pdbx_description
1 polymer ?
#
loop_
_entity_poly.entity_id
_entity_poly.type
_entity_poly.pdbx_seq_one_letter_code
_entity_poly.pdbx_strand_id
1 'polypeptide(L)'
;MNTERERDYPRTVRVDRDGDVWTVTIDRPEVRNAVDGPTARALAAAFRAFDADADAKVAILTGAGEHFCAGADLRSVAGGNANSELGAESDGLALTLDDDMTHDGPMGPTRLELMKPVIAAVEGYAVAGGIELALWCDLRVASATATFGVFCRRFGVPLIDGGTVRLPRLIGESRAMDLILTGRAVDSQEALALGLANRVVPAGEALVAAQAMARQIAAFPQQCLRNDRASARLQHGLSQRDALAQEFMLGRRTLGAGEAMEGARRFVGGAGKHGRFEGG
;
A
#
# COMPACT_ATOMS: atom_id res chain seq x y z
N MET A 1 -25.71 -17.01 -7.26
CA MET A 1 -24.79 -17.95 -6.58
C MET A 1 -23.65 -18.22 -7.56
N ASN A 2 -22.62 -17.40 -7.51
CA ASN A 2 -21.39 -17.57 -8.28
C ASN A 2 -20.26 -17.74 -7.25
N THR A 3 -19.98 -18.99 -6.91
CA THR A 3 -18.80 -19.38 -6.14
C THR A 3 -17.61 -19.37 -7.10
N GLU A 4 -17.06 -18.18 -7.35
CA GLU A 4 -15.78 -18.07 -8.02
C GLU A 4 -14.69 -18.64 -7.11
N ARG A 5 -13.93 -19.55 -7.69
CA ARG A 5 -12.85 -20.32 -7.08
C ARG A 5 -11.98 -19.39 -6.22
N GLU A 6 -12.01 -19.59 -4.90
CA GLU A 6 -10.94 -19.17 -4.00
C GLU A 6 -9.63 -19.66 -4.62
N ARG A 7 -8.81 -18.74 -5.12
CA ARG A 7 -7.42 -19.08 -5.39
C ARG A 7 -6.83 -19.42 -4.03
N ASP A 8 -6.17 -20.58 -3.95
CA ASP A 8 -5.54 -21.08 -2.73
C ASP A 8 -4.39 -20.16 -2.30
N TYR A 9 -4.75 -19.04 -1.67
CA TYR A 9 -3.76 -18.30 -0.88
C TYR A 9 -3.53 -19.06 0.42
N PRO A 10 -2.29 -19.12 0.95
CA PRO A 10 -2.07 -19.59 2.31
C PRO A 10 -3.07 -18.90 3.24
N ARG A 11 -3.56 -19.58 4.26
CA ARG A 11 -4.54 -19.05 5.23
C ARG A 11 -4.12 -17.74 5.92
N THR A 12 -2.87 -17.29 5.68
CA THR A 12 -2.26 -16.07 6.22
C THR A 12 -2.61 -14.78 5.46
N VAL A 13 -3.26 -14.90 4.28
CA VAL A 13 -3.73 -13.75 3.49
C VAL A 13 -5.13 -14.07 2.97
N ARG A 14 -6.07 -13.17 3.24
CA ARG A 14 -7.44 -13.24 2.72
C ARG A 14 -7.67 -12.13 1.70
N VAL A 15 -8.42 -12.42 0.65
CA VAL A 15 -8.80 -11.48 -0.39
C VAL A 15 -10.32 -11.46 -0.52
N ASP A 16 -10.92 -10.35 -0.13
CA ASP A 16 -12.35 -10.10 -0.28
C ASP A 16 -12.57 -9.14 -1.46
N ARG A 17 -13.57 -9.41 -2.30
CA ARG A 17 -13.89 -8.63 -3.49
C ARG A 17 -15.30 -8.07 -3.36
N ASP A 18 -15.40 -6.74 -3.34
CA ASP A 18 -16.67 -6.02 -3.33
C ASP A 18 -16.75 -5.18 -4.63
N GLY A 19 -17.27 -5.80 -5.69
CA GLY A 19 -17.28 -5.22 -7.02
C GLY A 19 -15.87 -4.89 -7.52
N ASP A 20 -15.63 -3.61 -7.76
CA ASP A 20 -14.35 -3.09 -8.25
C ASP A 20 -13.33 -2.73 -7.15
N VAL A 21 -13.68 -2.97 -5.87
CA VAL A 21 -12.82 -2.76 -4.70
C VAL A 21 -12.39 -4.10 -4.10
N TRP A 22 -11.09 -4.31 -4.00
CA TRP A 22 -10.51 -5.48 -3.34
C TRP A 22 -9.98 -5.13 -1.95
N THR A 23 -10.20 -6.03 -0.97
CA THR A 23 -9.58 -5.94 0.36
C THR A 23 -8.63 -7.10 0.53
N VAL A 24 -7.34 -6.81 0.67
CA VAL A 24 -6.28 -7.78 0.97
C VAL A 24 -5.97 -7.66 2.46
N THR A 25 -6.22 -8.73 3.20
CA THR A 25 -6.06 -8.77 4.65
C THR A 25 -4.90 -9.69 5.02
N ILE A 26 -3.94 -9.20 5.79
CA ILE A 26 -2.95 -10.04 6.48
C ILE A 26 -3.69 -10.72 7.64
N ASP A 27 -3.79 -12.05 7.64
CA ASP A 27 -4.61 -12.79 8.59
C ASP A 27 -3.75 -13.68 9.50
N ARG A 28 -2.95 -13.01 10.35
CA ARG A 28 -2.10 -13.61 11.40
C ARG A 28 -2.20 -12.80 12.70
N PRO A 29 -3.41 -12.62 13.26
CA PRO A 29 -3.61 -11.74 14.40
C PRO A 29 -2.84 -12.18 15.65
N GLU A 30 -2.59 -13.49 15.82
CA GLU A 30 -1.84 -14.08 16.94
C GLU A 30 -0.39 -13.60 17.04
N VAL A 31 0.19 -13.16 15.91
CA VAL A 31 1.52 -12.55 15.83
C VAL A 31 1.45 -11.07 15.38
N ARG A 32 0.31 -10.41 15.57
CA ARG A 32 0.06 -9.01 15.17
C ARG A 32 0.32 -8.78 13.69
N ASN A 33 -0.09 -9.75 12.87
CA ASN A 33 0.07 -9.71 11.42
C ASN A 33 1.53 -9.53 10.95
N ALA A 34 2.49 -10.08 11.71
CA ALA A 34 3.88 -10.17 11.26
C ALA A 34 3.97 -11.04 10.00
N VAL A 35 4.86 -10.67 9.09
CA VAL A 35 5.00 -11.27 7.76
C VAL A 35 6.18 -12.24 7.75
N ASP A 36 5.93 -13.49 7.42
CA ASP A 36 6.91 -14.51 7.07
C ASP A 36 7.00 -14.71 5.54
N GLY A 37 7.87 -15.57 5.07
CA GLY A 37 8.08 -15.83 3.65
C GLY A 37 6.80 -16.25 2.90
N PRO A 38 6.02 -17.24 3.39
CA PRO A 38 4.75 -17.61 2.77
C PRO A 38 3.75 -16.44 2.69
N THR A 39 3.63 -15.66 3.75
CA THR A 39 2.74 -14.48 3.80
C THR A 39 3.21 -13.41 2.81
N ALA A 40 4.52 -13.14 2.72
CA ALA A 40 5.07 -12.18 1.75
C ALA A 40 4.74 -12.59 0.31
N ARG A 41 4.97 -13.86 -0.04
CA ARG A 41 4.63 -14.39 -1.38
C ARG A 41 3.14 -14.29 -1.67
N ALA A 42 2.29 -14.61 -0.69
CA ALA A 42 0.84 -14.52 -0.85
C ALA A 42 0.36 -13.08 -1.05
N LEU A 43 0.93 -12.11 -0.32
CA LEU A 43 0.64 -10.68 -0.51
C LEU A 43 1.03 -10.22 -1.92
N ALA A 44 2.24 -10.56 -2.37
CA ALA A 44 2.69 -10.19 -3.72
C ALA A 44 1.80 -10.81 -4.81
N ALA A 45 1.43 -12.09 -4.66
CA ALA A 45 0.52 -12.77 -5.58
C ALA A 45 -0.87 -12.13 -5.60
N ALA A 46 -1.42 -11.76 -4.44
CA ALA A 46 -2.72 -11.09 -4.33
C ALA A 46 -2.71 -9.74 -5.06
N PHE A 47 -1.68 -8.92 -4.86
CA PHE A 47 -1.59 -7.61 -5.52
C PHE A 47 -1.30 -7.70 -7.02
N ARG A 48 -0.54 -8.70 -7.49
CA ARG A 48 -0.41 -8.96 -8.94
C ARG A 48 -1.75 -9.38 -9.55
N ALA A 49 -2.49 -10.25 -8.86
CA ALA A 49 -3.81 -10.67 -9.32
C ALA A 49 -4.79 -9.48 -9.37
N PHE A 50 -4.75 -8.60 -8.37
CA PHE A 50 -5.52 -7.35 -8.35
C PHE A 50 -5.17 -6.45 -9.54
N ASP A 51 -3.88 -6.23 -9.80
CA ASP A 51 -3.45 -5.32 -10.87
C ASP A 51 -3.80 -5.88 -12.26
N ALA A 52 -3.77 -7.20 -12.43
CA ALA A 52 -4.13 -7.89 -13.67
C ALA A 52 -5.64 -8.04 -13.91
N ASP A 53 -6.49 -7.89 -12.90
CA ASP A 53 -7.94 -8.02 -13.02
C ASP A 53 -8.52 -6.77 -13.71
N ALA A 54 -9.25 -6.95 -14.82
CA ALA A 54 -9.77 -5.82 -15.60
C ALA A 54 -10.85 -5.00 -14.87
N ASP A 55 -11.62 -5.64 -13.99
CA ASP A 55 -12.75 -5.04 -13.30
C ASP A 55 -12.34 -4.36 -11.99
N ALA A 56 -11.26 -4.83 -11.35
CA ALA A 56 -10.73 -4.24 -10.14
C ALA A 56 -10.17 -2.83 -10.38
N LYS A 57 -10.49 -1.88 -9.51
CA LYS A 57 -10.07 -0.48 -9.63
C LYS A 57 -9.20 0.00 -8.47
N VAL A 58 -9.55 -0.36 -7.24
CA VAL A 58 -8.85 0.07 -6.03
C VAL A 58 -8.65 -1.13 -5.11
N ALA A 59 -7.47 -1.24 -4.49
CA ALA A 59 -7.25 -2.20 -3.42
C ALA A 59 -7.08 -1.52 -2.07
N ILE A 60 -7.40 -2.28 -1.02
CA ILE A 60 -7.16 -1.91 0.37
C ILE A 60 -6.24 -2.98 0.96
N LEU A 61 -5.19 -2.58 1.64
CA LEU A 61 -4.37 -3.44 2.48
C LEU A 61 -4.72 -3.19 3.95
N THR A 62 -4.99 -4.26 4.69
CA THR A 62 -5.29 -4.19 6.12
C THR A 62 -4.76 -5.42 6.87
N GLY A 63 -4.83 -5.40 8.19
CA GLY A 63 -4.54 -6.55 9.04
C GLY A 63 -5.81 -7.05 9.73
N ALA A 64 -5.90 -8.34 9.98
CA ALA A 64 -6.97 -8.94 10.77
C ALA A 64 -6.84 -8.54 12.25
N GLY A 65 -7.97 -8.33 12.93
CA GLY A 65 -8.02 -7.98 14.34
C GLY A 65 -7.57 -6.53 14.63
N GLU A 66 -6.79 -6.35 15.69
CA GLU A 66 -6.51 -5.03 16.27
C GLU A 66 -5.28 -4.32 15.66
N HIS A 67 -4.51 -4.98 14.80
CA HIS A 67 -3.24 -4.45 14.31
C HIS A 67 -3.12 -4.57 12.79
N PHE A 68 -2.52 -3.57 12.18
CA PHE A 68 -2.20 -3.61 10.75
C PHE A 68 -1.08 -4.62 10.47
N CYS A 69 0.13 -4.36 10.97
CA CYS A 69 1.28 -5.26 10.77
C CYS A 69 2.44 -4.86 11.69
N ALA A 70 2.99 -5.84 12.39
CA ALA A 70 4.17 -5.65 13.27
C ALA A 70 5.52 -5.75 12.53
N GLY A 71 5.53 -5.94 11.21
CA GLY A 71 6.73 -6.07 10.39
C GLY A 71 7.09 -7.52 10.08
N ALA A 72 8.37 -7.78 9.79
CA ALA A 72 8.87 -9.12 9.55
C ALA A 72 8.72 -10.01 10.80
N ASP A 73 8.34 -11.27 10.60
CA ASP A 73 8.30 -12.25 11.70
C ASP A 73 9.73 -12.57 12.13
N LEU A 74 10.11 -12.08 13.32
CA LEU A 74 11.48 -12.24 13.83
C LEU A 74 11.87 -13.72 14.08
N ARG A 75 10.90 -14.63 14.19
CA ARG A 75 11.19 -16.07 14.25
C ARG A 75 11.73 -16.55 12.92
N SER A 76 11.16 -16.08 11.82
CA SER A 76 11.64 -16.36 10.46
C SER A 76 13.03 -15.78 10.21
N VAL A 77 13.34 -14.62 10.81
CA VAL A 77 14.66 -14.00 10.72
C VAL A 77 15.69 -14.75 11.58
N ALA A 78 15.32 -15.18 12.76
CA ALA A 78 16.22 -15.87 13.69
C ALA A 78 16.49 -17.35 13.31
N GLY A 79 15.51 -18.01 12.70
CA GLY A 79 15.60 -19.41 12.26
C GLY A 79 16.26 -19.62 10.89
N GLY A 80 16.31 -18.58 10.06
CA GLY A 80 16.94 -18.60 8.74
C GLY A 80 18.29 -17.91 8.80
N ASN A 81 19.38 -18.61 8.47
CA ASN A 81 20.65 -17.95 8.17
C ASN A 81 20.45 -17.02 6.96
N ALA A 82 20.27 -15.73 7.21
CA ALA A 82 20.17 -14.69 6.18
C ALA A 82 21.43 -14.65 5.26
N ASN A 83 22.45 -15.45 5.54
CA ASN A 83 23.73 -15.54 4.83
C ASN A 83 24.10 -16.97 4.40
N SER A 84 23.17 -17.92 4.33
CA SER A 84 23.54 -19.21 3.73
C SER A 84 23.51 -19.11 2.21
N GLU A 85 24.64 -18.81 1.61
CA GLU A 85 24.95 -19.10 0.18
C GLU A 85 24.87 -20.59 -0.15
N LEU A 86 24.54 -21.43 0.81
CA LEU A 86 24.44 -22.88 0.71
C LEU A 86 23.00 -23.28 1.07
N GLY A 87 22.29 -23.81 0.09
CA GLY A 87 20.97 -24.41 0.12
C GLY A 87 20.66 -25.36 1.31
N ALA A 88 20.73 -24.83 2.52
CA ALA A 88 20.09 -25.46 3.65
C ALA A 88 18.57 -25.25 3.47
N GLU A 89 17.82 -26.34 3.49
CA GLU A 89 16.35 -26.35 3.51
C GLU A 89 15.89 -25.45 4.67
N SER A 90 15.64 -24.18 4.34
CA SER A 90 14.87 -23.32 5.24
C SER A 90 13.49 -23.98 5.33
N ASP A 91 12.88 -23.98 6.51
CA ASP A 91 11.52 -24.46 6.74
C ASP A 91 10.44 -23.69 5.92
N GLY A 92 10.84 -22.97 4.87
CA GLY A 92 10.00 -22.20 3.97
C GLY A 92 9.47 -20.88 4.59
N LEU A 93 9.79 -20.63 5.85
CA LEU A 93 9.31 -19.44 6.58
C LEU A 93 10.18 -18.19 6.35
N ALA A 94 11.45 -18.38 5.89
CA ALA A 94 12.37 -17.28 5.67
C ALA A 94 11.86 -16.27 4.63
N LEU A 95 12.15 -15.00 4.86
CA LEU A 95 11.94 -13.95 3.87
C LEU A 95 12.96 -14.12 2.74
N THR A 96 12.54 -13.87 1.50
CA THR A 96 13.44 -13.85 0.36
C THR A 96 14.24 -12.55 0.35
N LEU A 97 15.55 -12.65 0.39
CA LEU A 97 16.47 -11.52 0.22
C LEU A 97 17.11 -11.68 -1.16
N ASP A 98 16.67 -10.86 -2.11
CA ASP A 98 17.10 -10.92 -3.50
C ASP A 98 17.53 -9.53 -3.97
N ASP A 99 18.71 -9.45 -4.58
CA ASP A 99 19.29 -8.20 -5.12
C ASP A 99 18.62 -7.78 -6.44
N ASP A 100 17.92 -8.68 -7.12
CA ASP A 100 17.16 -8.34 -8.31
C ASP A 100 15.89 -7.57 -7.94
N MET A 101 15.88 -6.28 -8.23
CA MET A 101 14.75 -5.38 -7.94
C MET A 101 13.50 -5.67 -8.77
N THR A 102 13.56 -6.56 -9.77
CA THR A 102 12.38 -7.03 -10.52
C THR A 102 11.60 -8.11 -9.77
N HIS A 103 12.22 -8.75 -8.77
CA HIS A 103 11.59 -9.72 -7.91
C HIS A 103 10.84 -9.06 -6.75
N ASP A 104 10.05 -9.87 -6.01
CA ASP A 104 9.29 -9.38 -4.85
C ASP A 104 10.20 -8.82 -3.77
N GLY A 105 9.70 -7.81 -3.06
CA GLY A 105 10.36 -7.34 -1.85
C GLY A 105 10.28 -8.36 -0.71
N PRO A 106 11.15 -8.27 0.31
CA PRO A 106 11.10 -9.15 1.47
C PRO A 106 9.75 -9.19 2.18
N MET A 107 9.03 -8.07 2.23
CA MET A 107 7.66 -7.99 2.75
C MET A 107 6.58 -8.28 1.68
N GLY A 108 6.98 -8.82 0.53
CA GLY A 108 6.10 -9.18 -0.59
C GLY A 108 5.92 -8.05 -1.61
N PRO A 109 4.83 -7.26 -1.57
CA PRO A 109 4.46 -6.36 -2.65
C PRO A 109 5.31 -5.08 -2.72
N THR A 110 6.24 -4.86 -1.80
CA THR A 110 6.90 -3.55 -1.61
C THR A 110 7.75 -3.06 -2.79
N ARG A 111 8.14 -3.95 -3.71
CA ARG A 111 8.81 -3.63 -4.98
C ARG A 111 7.85 -3.56 -6.17
N LEU A 112 6.58 -3.97 -6.01
CA LEU A 112 5.62 -3.94 -7.11
C LEU A 112 5.23 -2.50 -7.47
N GLU A 113 5.25 -2.21 -8.75
CA GLU A 113 4.74 -0.97 -9.34
C GLU A 113 3.38 -1.23 -9.98
N LEU A 114 2.32 -1.10 -9.18
CA LEU A 114 0.96 -1.32 -9.65
C LEU A 114 0.46 -0.13 -10.48
N MET A 115 -0.37 -0.43 -11.46
CA MET A 115 -1.09 0.58 -12.25
C MET A 115 -2.27 1.18 -11.47
N LYS A 116 -2.77 0.47 -10.46
CA LYS A 116 -3.97 0.80 -9.72
C LYS A 116 -3.64 1.26 -8.29
N PRO A 117 -4.47 2.17 -7.71
CA PRO A 117 -4.23 2.67 -6.36
C PRO A 117 -4.49 1.64 -5.27
N VAL A 118 -3.72 1.78 -4.18
CA VAL A 118 -3.86 0.99 -2.96
C VAL A 118 -3.98 1.91 -1.75
N ILE A 119 -4.90 1.60 -0.84
CA ILE A 119 -5.12 2.31 0.42
C ILE A 119 -4.72 1.40 1.58
N ALA A 120 -3.89 1.86 2.50
CA ALA A 120 -3.67 1.18 3.77
C ALA A 120 -4.77 1.58 4.76
N ALA A 121 -5.48 0.59 5.32
CA ALA A 121 -6.40 0.75 6.44
C ALA A 121 -5.70 0.29 7.72
N VAL A 122 -5.29 1.24 8.55
CA VAL A 122 -4.36 1.00 9.67
C VAL A 122 -5.08 1.05 11.00
N GLU A 123 -5.28 -0.12 11.60
CA GLU A 123 -5.61 -0.26 13.02
C GLU A 123 -4.33 -0.56 13.82
N GLY A 124 -4.23 -0.07 15.05
CA GLY A 124 -3.12 -0.38 15.96
C GLY A 124 -1.74 -0.23 15.31
N TYR A 125 -0.91 -1.26 15.41
CA TYR A 125 0.49 -1.17 14.97
C TYR A 125 0.68 -1.29 13.46
N ALA A 126 1.36 -0.29 12.87
CA ALA A 126 2.00 -0.32 11.56
C ALA A 126 3.49 0.00 11.76
N VAL A 127 4.29 -1.00 12.16
CA VAL A 127 5.67 -0.78 12.63
C VAL A 127 6.68 -1.67 11.92
N ALA A 128 7.95 -1.27 11.92
CA ALA A 128 9.02 -1.97 11.22
C ALA A 128 8.67 -2.18 9.72
N GLY A 129 8.73 -3.41 9.18
CA GLY A 129 8.24 -3.70 7.83
C GLY A 129 6.76 -3.37 7.61
N GLY A 130 5.95 -3.28 8.67
CA GLY A 130 4.55 -2.87 8.61
C GLY A 130 4.39 -1.39 8.22
N ILE A 131 5.27 -0.49 8.70
CA ILE A 131 5.26 0.90 8.21
C ILE A 131 5.69 0.93 6.74
N GLU A 132 6.61 0.06 6.30
CA GLU A 132 7.05 0.00 4.90
C GLU A 132 5.92 -0.45 3.97
N LEU A 133 5.10 -1.43 4.38
CA LEU A 133 3.86 -1.82 3.68
C LEU A 133 2.86 -0.66 3.62
N ALA A 134 2.66 0.06 4.71
CA ALA A 134 1.77 1.23 4.72
C ALA A 134 2.29 2.36 3.82
N LEU A 135 3.61 2.58 3.75
CA LEU A 135 4.27 3.56 2.89
C LEU A 135 4.26 3.15 1.40
N TRP A 136 4.19 1.85 1.11
CA TRP A 136 4.05 1.35 -0.26
C TRP A 136 2.67 1.69 -0.85
N CYS A 137 1.62 1.69 -0.02
CA CYS A 137 0.29 2.12 -0.43
C CYS A 137 0.28 3.62 -0.80
N ASP A 138 -0.65 4.03 -1.66
CA ASP A 138 -0.80 5.44 -2.06
C ASP A 138 -1.34 6.30 -0.92
N LEU A 139 -2.35 5.81 -0.22
CA LEU A 139 -3.04 6.51 0.87
C LEU A 139 -3.07 5.68 2.14
N ARG A 140 -3.21 6.35 3.29
CA ARG A 140 -3.30 5.73 4.64
C ARG A 140 -4.46 6.32 5.40
N VAL A 141 -5.45 5.47 5.71
CA VAL A 141 -6.52 5.78 6.68
C VAL A 141 -6.14 5.12 7.99
N ALA A 142 -5.86 5.92 9.00
CA ALA A 142 -5.45 5.45 10.31
C ALA A 142 -6.61 5.56 11.31
N SER A 143 -6.75 4.58 12.19
CA SER A 143 -7.63 4.72 13.34
C SER A 143 -7.01 5.58 14.44
N ALA A 144 -7.81 6.02 15.39
CA ALA A 144 -7.33 6.76 16.57
C ALA A 144 -6.33 5.95 17.41
N THR A 145 -6.33 4.62 17.31
CA THR A 145 -5.41 3.72 17.98
C THR A 145 -4.13 3.43 17.19
N ALA A 146 -4.03 3.93 15.97
CA ALA A 146 -2.90 3.63 15.09
C ALA A 146 -1.58 4.15 15.67
N THR A 147 -0.56 3.30 15.58
CA THR A 147 0.81 3.61 16.00
C THR A 147 1.76 3.26 14.88
N PHE A 148 2.50 4.24 14.40
CA PHE A 148 3.55 4.07 13.41
C PHE A 148 4.93 4.09 14.07
N GLY A 149 5.92 3.40 13.47
CA GLY A 149 7.28 3.49 14.01
C GLY A 149 8.28 2.58 13.34
N VAL A 150 9.55 3.01 13.35
CA VAL A 150 10.70 2.24 12.84
C VAL A 150 11.24 1.36 13.97
N PHE A 151 10.39 0.44 14.51
CA PHE A 151 10.73 -0.34 15.70
C PHE A 151 11.81 -1.39 15.47
N CYS A 152 12.03 -1.80 14.23
CA CYS A 152 13.12 -2.70 13.83
C CYS A 152 14.50 -2.14 14.23
N ARG A 153 14.65 -0.81 14.35
CA ARG A 153 15.87 -0.16 14.79
C ARG A 153 16.36 -0.66 16.15
N ARG A 154 15.44 -1.00 17.06
CA ARG A 154 15.72 -1.49 18.41
C ARG A 154 16.41 -2.87 18.41
N PHE A 155 16.29 -3.62 17.31
CA PHE A 155 16.78 -4.99 17.15
C PHE A 155 17.83 -5.13 16.05
N GLY A 156 18.32 -4.03 15.47
CA GLY A 156 19.31 -4.07 14.40
C GLY A 156 18.78 -4.57 13.05
N VAL A 157 17.47 -4.77 12.91
CA VAL A 157 16.86 -5.16 11.64
C VAL A 157 16.73 -3.93 10.74
N PRO A 158 17.24 -3.97 9.50
CA PRO A 158 17.21 -2.82 8.59
C PRO A 158 15.82 -2.61 7.96
N LEU A 159 15.58 -1.40 7.47
CA LEU A 159 14.51 -1.10 6.54
C LEU A 159 15.01 -1.42 5.13
N ILE A 160 14.44 -2.42 4.48
CA ILE A 160 14.83 -2.90 3.13
C ILE A 160 13.66 -3.04 2.15
N ASP A 161 12.49 -2.59 2.58
CA ASP A 161 11.24 -2.61 1.81
C ASP A 161 10.78 -1.20 1.38
N GLY A 162 11.75 -0.28 1.30
CA GLY A 162 11.55 1.08 0.80
C GLY A 162 11.26 2.12 1.88
N GLY A 163 11.34 1.80 3.16
CA GLY A 163 11.10 2.73 4.26
C GLY A 163 12.03 3.94 4.23
N THR A 164 13.32 3.74 4.02
CA THR A 164 14.31 4.83 3.93
C THR A 164 14.16 5.69 2.67
N VAL A 165 13.43 5.21 1.67
CA VAL A 165 13.16 5.93 0.41
C VAL A 165 11.83 6.68 0.48
N ARG A 166 10.75 5.99 0.89
CA ARG A 166 9.39 6.54 0.84
C ARG A 166 9.10 7.48 2.01
N LEU A 167 9.59 7.16 3.21
CA LEU A 167 9.30 7.98 4.39
C LEU A 167 9.84 9.42 4.25
N PRO A 168 11.13 9.66 3.88
CA PRO A 168 11.63 11.01 3.66
C PRO A 168 10.90 11.78 2.56
N ARG A 169 10.48 11.10 1.49
CA ARG A 169 9.70 11.70 0.40
C ARG A 169 8.31 12.13 0.84
N LEU A 170 7.73 11.42 1.82
CA LEU A 170 6.38 11.68 2.30
C LEU A 170 6.33 12.78 3.36
N ILE A 171 7.21 12.73 4.37
CA ILE A 171 7.15 13.63 5.54
C ILE A 171 8.31 14.62 5.64
N GLY A 172 9.23 14.57 4.69
CA GLY A 172 10.47 15.35 4.70
C GLY A 172 11.60 14.67 5.48
N GLU A 173 12.84 14.97 5.08
CA GLU A 173 14.04 14.25 5.55
C GLU A 173 14.23 14.35 7.06
N SER A 174 14.14 15.55 7.63
CA SER A 174 14.38 15.77 9.07
C SER A 174 13.41 14.98 9.96
N ARG A 175 12.12 14.99 9.61
CA ARG A 175 11.09 14.23 10.35
C ARG A 175 11.28 12.71 10.17
N ALA A 176 11.66 12.27 8.97
CA ALA A 176 11.97 10.87 8.72
C ALA A 176 13.19 10.41 9.53
N MET A 177 14.25 11.24 9.63
CA MET A 177 15.43 10.94 10.41
C MET A 177 15.13 10.81 11.91
N ASP A 178 14.23 11.64 12.46
CA ASP A 178 13.78 11.47 13.85
C ASP A 178 13.20 10.05 14.07
N LEU A 179 12.34 9.57 13.19
CA LEU A 179 11.76 8.23 13.31
C LEU A 179 12.77 7.11 13.05
N ILE A 180 13.62 7.27 12.03
CA ILE A 180 14.63 6.26 11.64
C ILE A 180 15.70 6.10 12.71
N LEU A 181 16.19 7.19 13.30
CA LEU A 181 17.26 7.17 14.26
C LEU A 181 16.81 6.77 15.66
N THR A 182 15.66 7.31 16.11
CA THR A 182 15.16 7.07 17.47
C THR A 182 14.35 5.80 17.62
N GLY A 183 13.68 5.35 16.54
CA GLY A 183 12.74 4.24 16.59
C GLY A 183 11.56 4.53 17.52
N ARG A 184 11.23 5.81 17.74
CA ARG A 184 10.09 6.19 18.60
C ARG A 184 8.75 5.88 17.95
N ALA A 185 7.73 5.80 18.77
CA ALA A 185 6.35 5.70 18.32
C ALA A 185 5.83 7.06 17.82
N VAL A 186 4.94 7.01 16.85
CA VAL A 186 4.14 8.12 16.33
C VAL A 186 2.68 7.71 16.44
N ASP A 187 1.88 8.45 17.17
CA ASP A 187 0.44 8.21 17.24
C ASP A 187 -0.31 8.71 15.99
N SER A 188 -1.59 8.45 15.93
CA SER A 188 -2.42 8.80 14.77
C SER A 188 -2.51 10.31 14.52
N GLN A 189 -2.56 11.12 15.58
CA GLN A 189 -2.68 12.58 15.45
C GLN A 189 -1.36 13.21 14.98
N GLU A 190 -0.24 12.74 15.52
CA GLU A 190 1.07 13.14 15.03
C GLU A 190 1.27 12.67 13.58
N ALA A 191 0.88 11.43 13.24
CA ALA A 191 0.95 10.91 11.89
C ALA A 191 0.15 11.78 10.88
N LEU A 192 -1.02 12.27 11.27
CA LEU A 192 -1.81 13.20 10.48
C LEU A 192 -1.09 14.54 10.31
N ALA A 193 -0.56 15.11 11.39
CA ALA A 193 0.15 16.37 11.38
C ALA A 193 1.46 16.33 10.56
N LEU A 194 2.13 15.18 10.53
CA LEU A 194 3.33 14.95 9.70
C LEU A 194 3.01 14.71 8.22
N GLY A 195 1.76 14.40 7.86
CA GLY A 195 1.36 13.93 6.53
C GLY A 195 1.66 12.44 6.29
N LEU A 196 2.00 11.69 7.34
CA LEU A 196 2.15 10.24 7.28
C LEU A 196 0.81 9.54 7.13
N ALA A 197 -0.24 9.99 7.81
CA ALA A 197 -1.62 9.57 7.59
C ALA A 197 -2.39 10.63 6.78
N ASN A 198 -3.29 10.18 5.89
CA ASN A 198 -4.16 11.07 5.11
C ASN A 198 -5.46 11.39 5.85
N ARG A 199 -5.94 10.45 6.68
CA ARG A 199 -7.15 10.61 7.51
C ARG A 199 -6.97 9.86 8.82
N VAL A 200 -7.59 10.37 9.88
CA VAL A 200 -7.74 9.68 11.16
C VAL A 200 -9.23 9.53 11.46
N VAL A 201 -9.62 8.33 11.85
CA VAL A 201 -11.00 7.93 12.13
C VAL A 201 -11.09 7.27 13.52
N PRO A 202 -12.28 7.10 14.11
CA PRO A 202 -12.43 6.37 15.36
C PRO A 202 -11.82 4.97 15.34
N ALA A 203 -11.52 4.42 16.52
CA ALA A 203 -11.02 3.05 16.66
C ALA A 203 -11.98 2.03 16.05
N GLY A 204 -11.45 1.10 15.27
CA GLY A 204 -12.24 0.06 14.57
C GLY A 204 -12.86 0.50 13.24
N GLU A 205 -12.70 1.77 12.84
CA GLU A 205 -13.35 2.31 11.64
C GLU A 205 -12.41 2.48 10.44
N ALA A 206 -11.11 2.16 10.56
CA ALA A 206 -10.15 2.40 9.48
C ALA A 206 -10.52 1.66 8.19
N LEU A 207 -10.93 0.40 8.28
CA LEU A 207 -11.31 -0.39 7.10
C LEU A 207 -12.58 0.17 6.43
N VAL A 208 -13.62 0.47 7.20
CA VAL A 208 -14.89 1.01 6.66
C VAL A 208 -14.65 2.36 5.97
N ALA A 209 -13.86 3.23 6.58
CA ALA A 209 -13.50 4.52 6.00
C ALA A 209 -12.62 4.37 4.74
N ALA A 210 -11.69 3.42 4.72
CA ALA A 210 -10.88 3.10 3.54
C ALA A 210 -11.75 2.55 2.40
N GLN A 211 -12.74 1.70 2.70
CA GLN A 211 -13.71 1.20 1.72
C GLN A 211 -14.57 2.31 1.12
N ALA A 212 -15.04 3.24 1.94
CA ALA A 212 -15.76 4.41 1.46
C ALA A 212 -14.90 5.27 0.52
N MET A 213 -13.64 5.52 0.90
CA MET A 213 -12.66 6.22 0.06
C MET A 213 -12.37 5.45 -1.24
N ALA A 214 -12.21 4.14 -1.17
CA ALA A 214 -11.96 3.29 -2.34
C ALA A 214 -13.11 3.35 -3.34
N ARG A 215 -14.36 3.25 -2.87
CA ARG A 215 -15.55 3.39 -3.72
C ARG A 215 -15.62 4.78 -4.39
N GLN A 216 -15.29 5.84 -3.66
CA GLN A 216 -15.21 7.19 -4.22
C GLN A 216 -14.16 7.27 -5.35
N ILE A 217 -12.97 6.72 -5.14
CA ILE A 217 -11.88 6.68 -6.13
C ILE A 217 -12.29 5.83 -7.35
N ALA A 218 -12.92 4.68 -7.10
CA ALA A 218 -13.38 3.76 -8.16
C ALA A 218 -14.46 4.36 -9.05
N ALA A 219 -15.24 5.33 -8.56
CA ALA A 219 -16.26 6.03 -9.33
C ALA A 219 -15.69 7.07 -10.32
N PHE A 220 -14.43 7.47 -10.18
CA PHE A 220 -13.80 8.43 -11.10
C PHE A 220 -13.33 7.78 -12.41
N PRO A 221 -13.13 8.57 -13.49
CA PRO A 221 -12.52 8.09 -14.74
C PRO A 221 -11.14 7.49 -14.47
N GLN A 222 -10.99 6.20 -14.73
CA GLN A 222 -9.85 5.42 -14.25
C GLN A 222 -8.57 5.67 -15.04
N GLN A 223 -8.67 5.91 -16.33
CA GLN A 223 -7.48 6.19 -17.16
C GLN A 223 -6.84 7.53 -16.74
N CYS A 224 -7.65 8.56 -16.54
CA CYS A 224 -7.19 9.87 -16.07
C CYS A 224 -6.48 9.72 -14.71
N LEU A 225 -7.18 9.14 -13.73
CA LEU A 225 -6.66 8.94 -12.38
C LEU A 225 -5.34 8.15 -12.36
N ARG A 226 -5.26 7.04 -13.12
CA ARG A 226 -4.07 6.18 -13.15
C ARG A 226 -2.89 6.87 -13.83
N ASN A 227 -3.12 7.64 -14.90
CA ASN A 227 -2.07 8.38 -15.58
C ASN A 227 -1.50 9.50 -14.71
N ASP A 228 -2.36 10.25 -13.99
CA ASP A 228 -1.92 11.30 -13.06
C ASP A 228 -1.16 10.69 -11.88
N ARG A 229 -1.65 9.57 -11.31
CA ARG A 229 -0.93 8.83 -10.28
C ARG A 229 0.45 8.35 -10.77
N ALA A 230 0.52 7.79 -11.97
CA ALA A 230 1.78 7.35 -12.56
C ALA A 230 2.74 8.52 -12.74
N SER A 231 2.28 9.66 -13.26
CA SER A 231 3.06 10.88 -13.42
C SER A 231 3.64 11.36 -12.09
N ALA A 232 2.81 11.44 -11.04
CA ALA A 232 3.22 11.86 -9.72
C ALA A 232 4.27 10.93 -9.08
N ARG A 233 4.25 9.63 -9.39
CA ARG A 233 5.21 8.64 -8.86
C ARG A 233 6.51 8.60 -9.65
N LEU A 234 6.44 8.67 -10.96
CA LEU A 234 7.58 8.51 -11.86
C LEU A 234 8.47 9.77 -11.95
N GLN A 235 7.99 10.94 -11.53
CA GLN A 235 8.74 12.19 -11.60
C GLN A 235 9.96 12.24 -10.66
N HIS A 236 10.02 11.36 -9.66
CA HIS A 236 11.15 11.34 -8.73
C HIS A 236 12.46 10.99 -9.45
N GLY A 237 13.46 11.85 -9.31
CA GLY A 237 14.79 11.67 -9.94
C GLY A 237 14.89 12.22 -11.36
N LEU A 238 13.80 12.70 -11.95
CA LEU A 238 13.83 13.39 -13.24
C LEU A 238 14.19 14.88 -13.08
N SER A 239 14.77 15.46 -14.14
CA SER A 239 14.81 16.93 -14.23
C SER A 239 13.38 17.49 -14.32
N GLN A 240 13.15 18.73 -13.87
CA GLN A 240 11.83 19.36 -13.98
C GLN A 240 11.31 19.34 -15.43
N ARG A 241 12.17 19.56 -16.43
CA ARG A 241 11.82 19.51 -17.85
C ARG A 241 11.32 18.13 -18.25
N ASP A 242 12.03 17.06 -17.86
CA ASP A 242 11.68 15.71 -18.23
C ASP A 242 10.41 15.25 -17.48
N ALA A 243 10.24 15.66 -16.22
CA ALA A 243 9.02 15.40 -15.45
C ALA A 243 7.79 16.03 -16.11
N LEU A 244 7.86 17.31 -16.52
CA LEU A 244 6.78 17.99 -17.26
C LEU A 244 6.51 17.35 -18.64
N ALA A 245 7.54 16.90 -19.35
CA ALA A 245 7.37 16.21 -20.61
C ALA A 245 6.65 14.86 -20.44
N GLN A 246 6.99 14.12 -19.37
CA GLN A 246 6.33 12.85 -19.03
C GLN A 246 4.88 13.06 -18.57
N GLU A 247 4.61 14.05 -17.72
CA GLU A 247 3.25 14.45 -17.33
C GLU A 247 2.40 14.74 -18.58
N PHE A 248 2.90 15.59 -19.49
CA PHE A 248 2.20 15.92 -20.70
C PHE A 248 1.94 14.70 -21.59
N MET A 249 2.91 13.79 -21.72
CA MET A 249 2.74 12.55 -22.49
C MET A 249 1.63 11.66 -21.90
N LEU A 250 1.57 11.51 -20.59
CA LEU A 250 0.53 10.73 -19.91
C LEU A 250 -0.84 11.41 -20.03
N GLY A 251 -0.90 12.74 -19.87
CA GLY A 251 -2.11 13.53 -20.09
C GLY A 251 -2.66 13.40 -21.52
N ARG A 252 -1.78 13.41 -22.53
CA ARG A 252 -2.19 13.16 -23.93
C ARG A 252 -2.81 11.78 -24.13
N ARG A 253 -2.32 10.75 -23.44
CA ARG A 253 -2.94 9.40 -23.48
C ARG A 253 -4.36 9.44 -22.95
N THR A 254 -4.58 10.13 -21.83
CA THR A 254 -5.91 10.34 -21.24
C THR A 254 -6.85 11.07 -22.22
N LEU A 255 -6.40 12.16 -22.83
CA LEU A 255 -7.19 12.91 -23.81
C LEU A 255 -7.54 12.05 -25.03
N GLY A 256 -6.59 11.23 -25.50
CA GLY A 256 -6.81 10.32 -26.64
C GLY A 256 -7.75 9.15 -26.36
N ALA A 257 -7.93 8.76 -25.11
CA ALA A 257 -8.82 7.67 -24.71
C ALA A 257 -10.32 8.06 -24.68
N GLY A 258 -10.65 9.35 -24.77
CA GLY A 258 -12.04 9.83 -24.83
C GLY A 258 -12.69 10.12 -23.48
N GLU A 259 -12.11 9.69 -22.34
CA GLU A 259 -12.66 9.95 -20.99
C GLU A 259 -12.89 11.45 -20.72
N ALA A 260 -11.93 12.29 -21.12
CA ALA A 260 -12.04 13.74 -20.92
C ALA A 260 -13.22 14.35 -21.70
N MET A 261 -13.45 13.89 -22.93
CA MET A 261 -14.56 14.33 -23.77
C MET A 261 -15.90 13.92 -23.16
N GLU A 262 -16.01 12.68 -22.68
CA GLU A 262 -17.21 12.17 -22.03
C GLU A 262 -17.46 12.91 -20.70
N GLY A 263 -16.43 13.15 -19.88
CA GLY A 263 -16.50 13.94 -18.66
C GLY A 263 -17.00 15.37 -18.94
N ALA A 264 -16.47 16.03 -19.98
CA ALA A 264 -16.89 17.36 -20.38
C ALA A 264 -18.37 17.39 -20.81
N ARG A 265 -18.84 16.40 -21.58
CA ARG A 265 -20.26 16.28 -21.97
C ARG A 265 -21.16 16.12 -20.74
N ARG A 266 -20.80 15.27 -19.78
CA ARG A 266 -21.56 15.11 -18.53
C ARG A 266 -21.62 16.41 -17.73
N PHE A 267 -20.50 17.13 -17.61
CA PHE A 267 -20.46 18.44 -16.93
C PHE A 267 -21.36 19.49 -17.61
N VAL A 268 -21.29 19.61 -18.96
CA VAL A 268 -22.17 20.50 -19.71
C VAL A 268 -23.65 20.10 -19.53
N GLY A 269 -23.94 18.79 -19.46
CA GLY A 269 -25.26 18.22 -19.17
C GLY A 269 -25.75 18.44 -17.73
N GLY A 270 -24.90 18.98 -16.83
CA GLY A 270 -25.29 19.37 -15.47
C GLY A 270 -24.65 18.55 -14.35
N ALA A 271 -23.95 17.45 -14.65
CA ALA A 271 -23.27 16.65 -13.64
C ALA A 271 -22.14 17.46 -12.97
N GLY A 272 -22.02 17.36 -11.66
CA GLY A 272 -20.96 18.03 -10.90
C GLY A 272 -21.08 19.55 -10.76
N LYS A 273 -22.18 20.16 -11.24
CA LYS A 273 -22.42 21.59 -11.05
C LYS A 273 -22.53 21.92 -9.56
N HIS A 274 -21.93 23.03 -9.16
CA HIS A 274 -21.87 23.50 -7.76
C HIS A 274 -21.14 22.55 -6.81
N GLY A 275 -20.19 21.74 -7.32
CA GLY A 275 -19.41 20.80 -6.52
C GLY A 275 -20.19 19.59 -5.98
N ARG A 276 -21.38 19.33 -6.51
CA ARG A 276 -22.17 18.15 -6.14
C ARG A 276 -21.88 17.02 -7.12
N PHE A 277 -21.11 16.02 -6.66
CA PHE A 277 -20.89 14.79 -7.39
C PHE A 277 -21.85 13.72 -6.85
N GLU A 278 -22.58 13.04 -7.74
CA GLU A 278 -23.40 11.89 -7.34
C GLU A 278 -22.44 10.78 -6.87
N GLY A 279 -22.58 10.37 -5.60
CA GLY A 279 -21.74 9.32 -4.99
C GLY A 279 -20.86 9.76 -3.83
N GLY A 280 -21.01 10.98 -3.28
CA GLY A 280 -20.36 11.45 -2.06
C GLY A 280 -21.27 11.37 -0.84
#